data_3c8f3946e24614af911b80a7cdd8e02b
#
_entry.id   3c8f3946e24614af911b80a7cdd8e02b
#
_cell.length_a   1.000
_cell.length_b   1.000
_cell.length_c   1.000
_cell.angle_alpha   90.00
_cell.angle_beta   90.00
_cell.angle_gamma   90.00
#
_symmetry.space_group_name_H-M   'P 1'
#
loop_
_entity.id
_entity.type
_entity.pdbx_description
1 polymer ?
#
loop_
_entity_poly.entity_id
_entity_poly.type
_entity_poly.pdbx_seq_one_letter_code
_entity_poly.pdbx_strand_id
1 'polypeptide(L)'
;YKYVVIDNEAGMEHISRRTNGSLDVLFLVSDPSMKGIRTCKKLEDLVAALGLNIKKTYLLINRITNEVPPQIVEEIKRLNLNLLEIIPEDGQIMDHELRGIPMLKLDESSPSVIKIREAMAKILP
;
A
#
# COMPACT_ATOMS: atom_id res chain seq x y z
N TYR A 1 11.18 9.89 -17.44
CA TYR A 1 9.87 9.34 -17.09
C TYR A 1 9.11 10.32 -16.19
N LYS A 2 7.80 10.44 -16.40
CA LYS A 2 6.95 11.30 -15.53
C LYS A 2 6.79 10.69 -14.13
N TYR A 3 6.69 9.37 -14.06
CA TYR A 3 6.56 8.62 -12.82
C TYR A 3 7.50 7.42 -12.80
N VAL A 4 8.02 7.10 -11.62
CA VAL A 4 8.80 5.89 -11.35
C VAL A 4 8.16 5.19 -10.17
N VAL A 5 7.75 3.94 -10.36
CA VAL A 5 7.21 3.08 -9.30
C VAL A 5 8.28 2.07 -8.91
N ILE A 6 8.52 1.96 -7.61
CA ILE A 6 9.50 1.02 -7.07
C ILE A 6 8.74 0.02 -6.21
N ASP A 7 8.74 -1.24 -6.65
CA ASP A 7 8.23 -2.36 -5.85
C ASP A 7 9.33 -2.86 -4.92
N ASN A 8 9.01 -3.01 -3.65
CA ASN A 8 9.93 -3.53 -2.64
C ASN A 8 9.40 -4.87 -2.14
N GLU A 9 10.30 -5.82 -1.92
CA GLU A 9 9.95 -7.04 -1.24
C GLU A 9 9.37 -6.76 0.16
N ALA A 10 8.48 -7.65 0.62
CA ALA A 10 7.89 -7.55 1.94
C ALA A 10 8.98 -7.59 3.02
N GLY A 11 8.98 -6.58 3.90
CA GLY A 11 9.89 -6.51 5.05
C GLY A 11 10.73 -5.24 5.12
N MET A 12 11.41 -5.09 6.26
CA MET A 12 12.14 -3.86 6.60
C MET A 12 13.58 -3.82 6.07
N GLU A 13 14.13 -4.94 5.62
CA GLU A 13 15.57 -5.07 5.34
C GLU A 13 16.03 -4.29 4.12
N HIS A 14 15.15 -4.05 3.15
CA HIS A 14 15.51 -3.39 1.91
C HIS A 14 15.45 -1.86 1.98
N ILE A 15 14.72 -1.30 2.93
CA ILE A 15 14.61 0.15 3.11
C ILE A 15 15.93 0.73 3.59
N SER A 16 16.64 0.03 4.48
CA SER A 16 17.91 0.49 5.07
C SER A 16 19.07 0.61 4.06
N ARG A 17 19.00 -0.08 2.93
CA ARG A 17 20.06 -0.05 1.90
C ARG A 17 19.98 1.13 0.95
N ARG A 18 18.92 1.93 1.00
CA ARG A 18 18.69 3.09 0.10
C ARG A 18 18.85 4.43 0.82
N THR A 19 19.93 4.58 1.55
CA THR A 19 20.18 5.70 2.47
C THR A 19 20.34 7.08 1.81
N ASN A 20 20.40 7.21 0.49
CA ASN A 20 20.66 8.47 -0.19
C ASN A 20 19.56 8.90 -1.19
N GLY A 21 18.35 8.35 -1.10
CA GLY A 21 17.26 8.66 -2.01
C GLY A 21 16.18 9.55 -1.38
N SER A 22 15.56 10.39 -2.21
CA SER A 22 14.29 11.02 -1.87
C SER A 22 13.15 10.29 -2.58
N LEU A 23 12.02 10.14 -1.89
CA LEU A 23 10.78 9.59 -2.44
C LEU A 23 9.68 10.64 -2.32
N ASP A 24 8.91 10.82 -3.37
CA ASP A 24 7.74 11.69 -3.31
C ASP A 24 6.63 11.06 -2.48
N VAL A 25 6.41 9.77 -2.67
CA VAL A 25 5.36 9.02 -1.98
C VAL A 25 5.87 7.64 -1.55
N LEU A 26 5.57 7.28 -0.31
CA LEU A 26 5.70 5.93 0.21
C LEU A 26 4.32 5.33 0.44
N PHE A 27 4.05 4.16 -0.12
CA PHE A 27 2.88 3.37 0.19
C PHE A 27 3.21 2.27 1.18
N LEU A 28 2.51 2.27 2.30
CA LEU A 28 2.49 1.17 3.26
C LEU A 28 1.27 0.32 2.93
N VAL A 29 1.49 -0.94 2.57
CA VAL A 29 0.40 -1.85 2.19
C VAL A 29 0.23 -2.92 3.24
N SER A 30 -0.98 -3.10 3.73
CA SER A 30 -1.33 -4.08 4.76
C SER A 30 -2.61 -4.83 4.40
N ASP A 31 -2.73 -6.05 4.89
CA ASP A 31 -4.02 -6.71 5.06
C ASP A 31 -4.79 -6.08 6.24
N PRO A 32 -6.10 -6.39 6.42
CA PRO A 32 -6.91 -5.84 7.50
C PRO A 32 -6.65 -6.54 8.84
N SER A 33 -5.39 -6.69 9.24
CA SER A 33 -5.00 -7.29 10.51
C SER A 33 -4.32 -6.29 11.43
N MET A 34 -4.51 -6.47 12.75
CA MET A 34 -3.82 -5.65 13.76
C MET A 34 -2.31 -5.73 13.61
N LYS A 35 -1.78 -6.93 13.32
CA LYS A 35 -0.35 -7.14 13.11
C LYS A 35 0.15 -6.36 11.90
N GLY A 36 -0.58 -6.41 10.79
CA GLY A 36 -0.23 -5.71 9.56
C GLY A 36 -0.21 -4.19 9.76
N ILE A 37 -1.26 -3.63 10.36
CA ILE A 37 -1.36 -2.19 10.64
C ILE A 37 -0.23 -1.71 11.55
N ARG A 38 0.05 -2.45 12.63
CA ARG A 38 1.16 -2.11 13.54
C ARG A 38 2.52 -2.24 12.87
N THR A 39 2.68 -3.18 11.95
CA THR A 39 3.91 -3.32 11.15
C THR A 39 4.08 -2.11 10.23
N CYS A 40 3.02 -1.62 9.59
CA CYS A 40 3.07 -0.38 8.81
C CYS A 40 3.54 0.81 9.65
N LYS A 41 3.05 0.95 10.88
CA LYS A 41 3.54 2.01 11.78
C LYS A 41 5.02 1.89 12.10
N LYS A 42 5.48 0.67 12.38
CA LYS A 42 6.92 0.43 12.63
C LYS A 42 7.78 0.76 11.41
N LEU A 43 7.29 0.47 10.21
CA LEU A 43 7.97 0.84 8.96
C LEU A 43 8.04 2.35 8.78
N GLU A 44 6.95 3.06 9.02
CA GLU A 44 6.91 4.53 8.96
C GLU A 44 7.92 5.14 9.94
N ASP A 45 7.93 4.66 11.19
CA ASP A 45 8.85 5.14 12.22
C ASP A 45 10.32 4.82 11.87
N LEU A 46 10.58 3.64 11.31
CA LEU A 46 11.92 3.24 10.85
C LEU A 46 12.41 4.15 9.71
N VAL A 47 11.57 4.42 8.74
CA VAL A 47 11.89 5.31 7.61
C VAL A 47 12.24 6.71 8.12
N ALA A 48 11.50 7.23 9.08
CA ALA A 48 11.79 8.50 9.73
C ALA A 48 13.12 8.46 10.50
N ALA A 49 13.39 7.38 11.24
CA ALA A 49 14.63 7.20 12.00
C ALA A 49 15.86 7.08 11.10
N LEU A 50 15.73 6.51 9.91
CA LEU A 50 16.80 6.42 8.92
C LEU A 50 17.09 7.74 8.19
N GLY A 51 16.30 8.78 8.43
CA GLY A 51 16.47 10.09 7.80
C GLY A 51 16.19 10.10 6.29
N LEU A 52 15.39 9.15 5.80
CA LEU A 52 14.98 9.12 4.41
C LEU A 52 14.04 10.30 4.12
N ASN A 53 14.32 11.03 3.05
CA ASN A 53 13.50 12.17 2.65
C ASN A 53 12.26 11.68 1.88
N ILE A 54 11.15 11.49 2.61
CA ILE A 54 9.86 11.08 2.06
C ILE A 54 8.87 12.23 2.23
N LYS A 55 8.31 12.72 1.12
CA LYS A 55 7.40 13.86 1.17
C LYS A 55 6.02 13.49 1.72
N LYS A 56 5.50 12.31 1.37
CA LYS A 56 4.19 11.83 1.81
C LYS A 56 4.20 10.32 2.02
N THR A 57 3.55 9.86 3.09
CA THR A 57 3.33 8.45 3.37
C THR A 57 1.84 8.17 3.44
N TYR A 58 1.39 7.10 2.80
CA TYR A 58 0.01 6.66 2.77
C TYR A 58 -0.12 5.18 3.12
N LEU A 59 -1.19 4.84 3.82
CA LEU A 59 -1.60 3.48 4.07
C LEU A 59 -2.63 3.03 3.01
N LEU A 60 -2.43 1.83 2.48
CA LEU A 60 -3.40 1.10 1.67
C LEU A 60 -3.76 -0.18 2.42
N ILE A 61 -5.05 -0.44 2.60
CA ILE A 61 -5.52 -1.73 3.12
C ILE A 61 -5.95 -2.57 1.93
N ASN A 62 -5.33 -3.74 1.81
CA ASN A 62 -5.55 -4.64 0.68
C ASN A 62 -6.32 -5.89 1.11
N ARG A 63 -6.98 -6.55 0.15
CA ARG A 63 -7.68 -7.83 0.31
C ARG A 63 -8.84 -7.78 1.31
N ILE A 64 -9.63 -6.71 1.22
CA ILE A 64 -10.86 -6.60 2.01
C ILE A 64 -11.96 -7.44 1.34
N THR A 65 -12.50 -8.39 2.09
CA THR A 65 -13.62 -9.23 1.63
C THR A 65 -14.98 -8.58 1.88
N ASN A 66 -15.13 -7.84 2.97
CA ASN A 66 -16.37 -7.16 3.35
C ASN A 66 -16.06 -5.71 3.78
N GLU A 67 -16.16 -5.45 5.08
CA GLU A 67 -15.84 -4.15 5.67
C GLU A 67 -14.56 -4.24 6.51
N VAL A 68 -13.88 -3.12 6.65
CA VAL A 68 -12.76 -3.03 7.60
C VAL A 68 -13.32 -3.13 9.02
N PRO A 69 -12.83 -4.07 9.84
CA PRO A 69 -13.29 -4.20 11.22
C PRO A 69 -13.13 -2.87 11.99
N PRO A 70 -14.12 -2.46 12.81
CA PRO A 70 -14.05 -1.20 13.59
C PRO A 70 -12.78 -1.07 14.42
N GLN A 71 -12.30 -2.17 14.98
CA GLN A 71 -11.07 -2.21 15.77
C GLN A 71 -9.83 -1.82 14.95
N ILE A 72 -9.80 -2.19 13.66
CA ILE A 72 -8.73 -1.81 12.73
C ILE A 72 -8.82 -0.31 12.42
N VAL A 73 -10.01 0.21 12.19
CA VAL A 73 -10.23 1.64 11.96
C VAL A 73 -9.76 2.47 13.16
N GLU A 74 -10.11 2.05 14.38
CA GLU A 74 -9.65 2.69 15.60
C GLU A 74 -8.13 2.65 15.77
N GLU A 75 -7.51 1.51 15.47
CA GLU A 75 -6.05 1.36 15.55
C GLU A 75 -5.33 2.26 14.55
N ILE A 76 -5.84 2.37 13.32
CA ILE A 76 -5.30 3.28 12.30
C ILE A 76 -5.34 4.72 12.81
N LYS A 77 -6.45 5.15 13.41
CA LYS A 77 -6.58 6.48 14.01
C LYS A 77 -5.63 6.68 15.19
N ARG A 78 -5.55 5.69 16.08
CA ARG A 78 -4.66 5.73 17.26
C ARG A 78 -3.19 5.87 16.86
N LEU A 79 -2.78 5.20 15.80
CA LEU A 79 -1.41 5.22 15.26
C LEU A 79 -1.15 6.42 14.34
N ASN A 80 -2.17 7.24 14.07
CA ASN A 80 -2.10 8.39 13.17
C ASN A 80 -1.57 8.03 11.77
N LEU A 81 -1.98 6.87 11.25
CA LEU A 81 -1.66 6.46 9.89
C LEU A 81 -2.60 7.14 8.89
N ASN A 82 -2.05 7.56 7.76
CA ASN A 82 -2.79 8.26 6.72
C ASN A 82 -3.40 7.25 5.72
N LEU A 83 -4.62 6.80 5.99
CA LEU A 83 -5.33 5.87 5.12
C LEU A 83 -5.75 6.57 3.81
N LEU A 84 -5.23 6.09 2.70
CA LEU A 84 -5.56 6.60 1.37
C LEU A 84 -6.74 5.87 0.74
N GLU A 85 -6.70 4.54 0.73
CA GLU A 85 -7.72 3.73 0.07
C GLU A 85 -7.79 2.31 0.65
N ILE A 86 -8.94 1.69 0.43
CA ILE A 86 -9.25 0.31 0.80
C ILE A 86 -9.49 -0.47 -0.50
N ILE A 87 -8.67 -1.49 -0.73
CA ILE A 87 -8.67 -2.29 -1.95
C ILE A 87 -9.37 -3.63 -1.66
N PRO A 88 -10.44 -3.95 -2.39
CA PRO A 88 -11.16 -5.19 -2.18
C PRO A 88 -10.34 -6.40 -2.64
N GLU A 89 -10.66 -7.56 -2.08
CA GLU A 89 -10.25 -8.83 -2.64
C GLU A 89 -10.85 -8.98 -4.05
N ASP A 90 -10.04 -9.43 -5.00
CA ASP A 90 -10.41 -9.47 -6.40
C ASP A 90 -10.13 -10.86 -6.98
N GLY A 91 -11.21 -11.57 -7.29
CA GLY A 91 -11.13 -12.92 -7.86
C GLY A 91 -10.42 -12.98 -9.22
N GLN A 92 -10.40 -11.89 -9.97
CA GLN A 92 -9.67 -11.83 -11.25
C GLN A 92 -8.15 -11.89 -11.02
N ILE A 93 -7.65 -11.31 -9.94
CA ILE A 93 -6.22 -11.42 -9.58
C ILE A 93 -5.85 -12.87 -9.31
N MET A 94 -6.65 -13.57 -8.52
CA MET A 94 -6.42 -14.99 -8.23
C MET A 94 -6.49 -15.86 -9.49
N ASP A 95 -7.47 -15.62 -10.37
CA ASP A 95 -7.58 -16.34 -11.65
C ASP A 95 -6.35 -16.10 -12.54
N HIS A 96 -5.89 -14.85 -12.63
CA HIS A 96 -4.69 -14.51 -13.40
C HIS A 96 -3.44 -15.21 -12.84
N GLU A 97 -3.26 -15.24 -11.52
CA GLU A 97 -2.14 -15.93 -10.87
C GLU A 97 -2.16 -17.43 -11.18
N LEU A 98 -3.32 -18.08 -11.00
CA LEU A 98 -3.47 -19.52 -11.27
C LEU A 98 -3.23 -19.89 -12.74
N ARG A 99 -3.58 -19.01 -13.66
CA ARG A 99 -3.44 -19.23 -15.11
C ARG A 99 -2.14 -18.66 -15.69
N GLY A 100 -1.28 -18.05 -14.88
CA GLY A 100 -0.06 -17.42 -15.34
C GLY A 100 -0.29 -16.25 -16.29
N ILE A 101 -1.43 -15.56 -16.17
CA ILE A 101 -1.76 -14.38 -16.98
C ILE A 101 -1.14 -13.14 -16.33
N PRO A 102 -0.41 -12.30 -17.09
CA PRO A 102 0.16 -11.07 -16.53
C PRO A 102 -0.91 -10.14 -15.93
N MET A 103 -0.63 -9.54 -14.77
CA MET A 103 -1.53 -8.60 -14.08
C MET A 103 -1.86 -7.35 -14.93
N LEU A 104 -0.99 -6.99 -15.86
CA LEU A 104 -1.25 -5.91 -16.83
C LEU A 104 -2.45 -6.17 -17.77
N LYS A 105 -2.92 -7.43 -17.84
CA LYS A 105 -4.10 -7.82 -18.60
C LYS A 105 -5.38 -7.88 -17.76
N LEU A 106 -5.34 -7.44 -16.49
CA LEU A 106 -6.55 -7.27 -15.70
C LEU A 106 -7.52 -6.30 -16.39
N ASP A 107 -8.79 -6.63 -16.35
CA ASP A 107 -9.83 -5.80 -16.91
C ASP A 107 -9.91 -4.45 -16.17
N GLU A 108 -10.18 -3.38 -16.90
CA GLU A 108 -10.32 -2.04 -16.31
C GLU A 108 -11.51 -1.92 -15.35
N SER A 109 -12.49 -2.82 -15.48
CA SER A 109 -13.64 -2.94 -14.58
C SER A 109 -13.35 -3.75 -13.32
N SER A 110 -12.16 -4.33 -13.20
CA SER A 110 -11.71 -5.06 -12.01
C SER A 110 -11.80 -4.16 -10.77
N PRO A 111 -12.43 -4.61 -9.67
CA PRO A 111 -12.61 -3.80 -8.46
C PRO A 111 -11.31 -3.25 -7.89
N SER A 112 -10.25 -4.04 -7.90
CA SER A 112 -8.93 -3.62 -7.43
C SER A 112 -8.31 -2.55 -8.34
N VAL A 113 -8.44 -2.68 -9.66
CA VAL A 113 -7.96 -1.69 -10.64
C VAL A 113 -8.67 -0.35 -10.45
N ILE A 114 -10.01 -0.37 -10.28
CA ILE A 114 -10.81 0.83 -10.04
C ILE A 114 -10.32 1.55 -8.78
N LYS A 115 -10.15 0.81 -7.66
CA LYS A 115 -9.72 1.40 -6.38
C LYS A 115 -8.31 1.96 -6.43
N ILE A 116 -7.38 1.30 -7.11
CA ILE A 116 -6.02 1.81 -7.29
C ILE A 116 -6.04 3.07 -8.16
N ARG A 117 -6.84 3.13 -9.22
CA ARG A 117 -6.99 4.35 -10.03
C ARG A 117 -7.56 5.51 -9.20
N GLU A 118 -8.58 5.27 -8.39
CA GLU A 118 -9.14 6.28 -7.47
C GLU A 118 -8.07 6.78 -6.49
N ALA A 119 -7.28 5.88 -5.90
CA ALA A 119 -6.18 6.24 -5.01
C ALA A 119 -5.13 7.10 -5.74
N MET A 120 -4.71 6.69 -6.92
CA MET A 120 -3.72 7.44 -7.70
C MET A 120 -4.22 8.82 -8.12
N ALA A 121 -5.50 8.93 -8.51
CA ALA A 121 -6.11 10.21 -8.87
C ALA A 121 -6.13 11.23 -7.71
N LYS A 122 -6.14 10.78 -6.45
CA LYS A 122 -6.08 11.64 -5.27
C LYS A 122 -4.69 12.25 -5.02
N ILE A 123 -3.64 11.63 -5.52
CA ILE A 123 -2.25 11.97 -5.15
C ILE A 123 -1.37 12.39 -6.31
N LEU A 124 -1.69 11.96 -7.53
CA LEU A 124 -0.96 12.34 -8.74
C LEU A 124 -1.55 13.61 -9.34
N PRO A 125 -0.69 14.53 -9.81
CA PRO A 125 -1.13 15.74 -10.50
C PRO A 125 -1.69 15.46 -11.89
#